data_7701200bdab51d4d710261d1ebd67746
#
_entry.id   7701200bdab51d4d710261d1ebd67746
#
_cell.length_a   1.000
_cell.length_b   1.000
_cell.length_c   1.000
_cell.angle_alpha   90.00
_cell.angle_beta   90.00
_cell.angle_gamma   90.00
#
_symmetry.space_group_name_H-M   'P 1'
#
loop_
_entity.id
_entity.type
_entity.pdbx_description
1 polymer ?
#
loop_
_entity_poly.entity_id
_entity_poly.type
_entity_poly.pdbx_seq_one_letter_code
_entity_poly.pdbx_strand_id
1 'polypeptide(L)'
;MPEEAVNSLSGLLAKGKLTLDDMAQYCSEDAKETLEQLRTIIETADKLSDSYTVEFDPSLVRGQGYYTGTVFEVASKQFGGTVAGGGRYDNLIGRFTGDTVPAVGFSIGFERIFSIVTENNIQLAGSRRKVAILHSPEAILEAIAKSDELQAESDVTLIAAANRKKADKAYSKAKQQGFDEIIKIGL
;
A
#
# COMPACT_ATOMS: atom_id res chain seq x y z
N MET A 1 27.12 18.79 17.62
CA MET A 1 27.75 18.04 16.51
C MET A 1 29.09 18.71 16.22
N PRO A 2 30.19 17.99 15.99
CA PRO A 2 31.46 18.61 15.59
C PRO A 2 31.29 19.38 14.28
N GLU A 3 31.95 20.52 14.16
CA GLU A 3 31.85 21.40 12.98
C GLU A 3 32.27 20.69 11.68
N GLU A 4 33.26 19.83 11.78
CA GLU A 4 33.73 18.97 10.68
C GLU A 4 32.65 18.02 10.16
N ALA A 5 31.84 17.42 11.06
CA ALA A 5 30.75 16.53 10.68
C ALA A 5 29.59 17.32 10.01
N VAL A 6 29.33 18.55 10.46
CA VAL A 6 28.34 19.43 9.83
C VAL A 6 28.78 19.81 8.41
N ASN A 7 30.05 20.19 8.24
CA ASN A 7 30.60 20.55 6.94
C ASN A 7 30.60 19.37 5.97
N SER A 8 30.95 18.17 6.43
CA SER A 8 30.91 16.93 5.66
C SER A 8 29.49 16.60 5.19
N LEU A 9 28.51 16.67 6.10
CA LEU A 9 27.11 16.43 5.78
C LEU A 9 26.56 17.48 4.82
N SER A 10 26.86 18.75 5.06
CA SER A 10 26.43 19.85 4.17
C SER A 10 27.03 19.69 2.76
N GLY A 11 28.32 19.32 2.68
CA GLY A 11 28.98 19.04 1.41
C GLY A 11 28.40 17.85 0.68
N LEU A 12 27.97 16.81 1.41
CA LEU A 12 27.29 15.66 0.87
C LEU A 12 25.92 16.03 0.28
N LEU A 13 25.09 16.72 1.05
CA LEU A 13 23.77 17.18 0.63
C LEU A 13 23.82 18.19 -0.54
N ALA A 14 24.87 18.99 -0.63
CA ALA A 14 25.07 19.94 -1.72
C ALA A 14 25.36 19.26 -3.08
N LYS A 15 25.70 17.95 -3.10
CA LYS A 15 25.87 17.18 -4.36
C LYS A 15 24.55 16.96 -5.10
N GLY A 16 23.42 17.23 -4.49
CA GLY A 16 22.09 16.99 -5.05
C GLY A 16 21.64 15.54 -4.83
N LYS A 17 21.34 14.81 -5.91
CA LYS A 17 20.86 13.44 -5.80
C LYS A 17 21.97 12.51 -5.29
N LEU A 18 21.74 11.92 -4.12
CA LEU A 18 22.66 10.96 -3.50
C LEU A 18 22.24 9.53 -3.79
N THR A 19 23.24 8.65 -3.92
CA THR A 19 23.03 7.22 -4.07
C THR A 19 23.30 6.48 -2.77
N LEU A 20 22.88 5.22 -2.69
CA LEU A 20 23.24 4.34 -1.55
C LEU A 20 24.76 4.16 -1.44
N ASP A 21 25.49 4.15 -2.55
CA ASP A 21 26.93 4.02 -2.56
C ASP A 21 27.63 5.28 -2.04
N ASP A 22 27.07 6.47 -2.29
CA ASP A 22 27.54 7.72 -1.67
C ASP A 22 27.37 7.68 -0.16
N MET A 23 26.32 7.06 0.35
CA MET A 23 26.08 6.95 1.80
C MET A 23 26.91 5.87 2.45
N ALA A 24 27.22 4.78 1.75
CA ALA A 24 27.94 3.63 2.29
C ALA A 24 29.29 4.00 2.91
N GLN A 25 30.00 4.97 2.33
CA GLN A 25 31.30 5.43 2.81
C GLN A 25 31.24 6.18 4.15
N TYR A 26 30.05 6.65 4.57
CA TYR A 26 29.81 7.36 5.82
C TYR A 26 29.13 6.48 6.88
N CYS A 27 28.75 5.27 6.51
CA CYS A 27 28.06 4.34 7.40
C CYS A 27 29.03 3.43 8.16
N SER A 28 28.66 3.08 9.40
CA SER A 28 29.37 2.05 10.16
C SER A 28 29.13 0.65 9.56
N GLU A 29 29.95 -0.33 9.97
CA GLU A 29 29.75 -1.73 9.56
C GLU A 29 28.33 -2.23 9.85
N ASP A 30 27.78 -1.86 11.02
CA ASP A 30 26.42 -2.26 11.44
C ASP A 30 25.31 -1.73 10.50
N ALA A 31 25.55 -0.64 9.76
CA ALA A 31 24.61 -0.06 8.82
C ALA A 31 24.66 -0.71 7.44
N LYS A 32 25.66 -1.54 7.15
CA LYS A 32 25.79 -2.19 5.83
C LYS A 32 24.60 -3.08 5.49
N GLU A 33 24.15 -3.87 6.45
CA GLU A 33 22.96 -4.70 6.27
C GLU A 33 21.73 -3.87 5.93
N THR A 34 21.56 -2.73 6.59
CA THR A 34 20.44 -1.80 6.32
C THR A 34 20.51 -1.22 4.91
N LEU A 35 21.72 -0.89 4.43
CA LEU A 35 21.91 -0.40 3.06
C LEU A 35 21.58 -1.46 2.02
N GLU A 36 21.95 -2.71 2.26
CA GLU A 36 21.60 -3.83 1.37
C GLU A 36 20.10 -4.13 1.36
N GLN A 37 19.45 -4.03 2.51
CA GLN A 37 17.98 -4.12 2.58
C GLN A 37 17.30 -3.00 1.80
N LEU A 38 17.77 -1.76 1.91
CA LEU A 38 17.26 -0.63 1.12
C LEU A 38 17.50 -0.84 -0.37
N ARG A 39 18.68 -1.32 -0.78
CA ARG A 39 19.00 -1.64 -2.16
C ARG A 39 18.01 -2.67 -2.72
N THR A 40 17.78 -3.74 -1.98
CA THR A 40 16.83 -4.78 -2.36
C THR A 40 15.41 -4.23 -2.54
N ILE A 41 14.95 -3.36 -1.63
CA ILE A 41 13.63 -2.73 -1.70
C ILE A 41 13.53 -1.86 -2.95
N ILE A 42 14.50 -0.98 -3.19
CA ILE A 42 14.52 -0.06 -4.33
C ILE A 42 14.52 -0.83 -5.64
N GLU A 43 15.43 -1.78 -5.81
CA GLU A 43 15.55 -2.57 -7.04
C GLU A 43 14.31 -3.44 -7.31
N THR A 44 13.70 -3.97 -6.24
CA THR A 44 12.49 -4.78 -6.38
C THR A 44 11.31 -3.91 -6.77
N ALA A 45 11.13 -2.79 -6.09
CA ALA A 45 10.03 -1.87 -6.37
C ALA A 45 10.14 -1.27 -7.77
N ASP A 46 11.33 -0.88 -8.21
CA ASP A 46 11.56 -0.30 -9.54
C ASP A 46 11.23 -1.28 -10.69
N LYS A 47 11.40 -2.60 -10.44
CA LYS A 47 11.07 -3.65 -11.41
C LYS A 47 9.57 -3.99 -11.50
N LEU A 48 8.75 -3.55 -10.54
CA LEU A 48 7.34 -3.91 -10.49
C LEU A 48 6.48 -3.14 -11.50
N SER A 49 6.88 -1.94 -11.90
CA SER A 49 6.11 -1.13 -12.85
C SER A 49 6.91 0.02 -13.42
N ASP A 50 6.68 0.32 -14.70
CA ASP A 50 7.24 1.47 -15.40
C ASP A 50 6.42 2.78 -15.14
N SER A 51 5.36 2.70 -14.36
CA SER A 51 4.46 3.84 -14.09
C SER A 51 5.00 4.81 -13.04
N TYR A 52 6.05 4.44 -12.31
CA TYR A 52 6.71 5.26 -11.29
C TYR A 52 8.23 5.03 -11.31
N THR A 53 8.95 5.87 -10.61
CA THR A 53 10.39 5.70 -10.35
C THR A 53 10.63 5.65 -8.85
N VAL A 54 11.56 4.81 -8.40
CA VAL A 54 11.97 4.73 -7.00
C VAL A 54 13.29 5.44 -6.83
N GLU A 55 13.35 6.36 -5.87
CA GLU A 55 14.53 7.15 -5.58
C GLU A 55 14.93 7.02 -4.12
N PHE A 56 16.22 6.95 -3.87
CA PHE A 56 16.78 7.06 -2.53
C PHE A 56 16.90 8.53 -2.14
N ASP A 57 16.29 8.89 -1.01
CA ASP A 57 16.38 10.25 -0.44
C ASP A 57 16.80 10.17 1.02
N PRO A 58 18.07 10.46 1.34
CA PRO A 58 18.56 10.43 2.72
C PRO A 58 18.05 11.60 3.57
N SER A 59 17.42 12.60 2.96
CA SER A 59 16.80 13.71 3.67
C SER A 59 15.37 13.43 4.14
N LEU A 60 14.78 12.31 3.70
CA LEU A 60 13.43 11.95 4.05
C LEU A 60 13.30 11.64 5.55
N VAL A 61 12.61 12.50 6.26
CA VAL A 61 12.30 12.35 7.69
C VAL A 61 10.80 12.39 7.89
N ARG A 62 10.28 11.43 8.64
CA ARG A 62 8.87 11.40 9.03
C ARG A 62 8.73 11.67 10.53
N GLY A 63 7.78 12.53 10.91
CA GLY A 63 7.57 12.95 12.29
C GLY A 63 6.99 11.88 13.24
N GLN A 64 6.76 10.66 12.75
CA GLN A 64 6.19 9.57 13.55
C GLN A 64 7.29 8.75 14.21
N GLY A 65 7.40 8.81 15.52
CA GLY A 65 8.44 8.12 16.31
C GLY A 65 8.28 6.61 16.47
N TYR A 66 7.31 5.98 15.79
CA TYR A 66 7.09 4.53 15.91
C TYR A 66 7.73 3.70 14.79
N TYR A 67 8.31 4.32 13.78
CA TYR A 67 8.99 3.59 12.71
C TYR A 67 10.25 2.90 13.22
N THR A 68 10.46 1.66 12.80
CA THR A 68 11.59 0.80 13.17
C THR A 68 12.47 0.41 11.99
N GLY A 69 12.15 0.87 10.80
CA GLY A 69 12.89 0.54 9.58
C GLY A 69 12.61 1.56 8.48
N THR A 70 12.62 1.08 7.25
CA THR A 70 12.43 1.90 6.05
C THR A 70 11.19 2.76 6.14
N VAL A 71 11.33 4.04 5.81
CA VAL A 71 10.24 4.99 5.59
C VAL A 71 10.19 5.36 4.11
N PHE A 72 9.00 5.72 3.62
CA PHE A 72 8.82 6.11 2.22
C PHE A 72 7.75 7.17 2.06
N GLU A 73 7.84 7.91 0.97
CA GLU A 73 6.81 8.83 0.50
C GLU A 73 6.52 8.59 -0.98
N VAL A 74 5.30 8.88 -1.37
CA VAL A 74 4.86 8.89 -2.76
C VAL A 74 4.62 10.33 -3.17
N ALA A 75 5.44 10.83 -4.07
CA ALA A 75 5.27 12.14 -4.67
C ALA A 75 4.50 12.03 -6.00
N SER A 76 3.59 12.96 -6.24
CA SER A 76 2.87 13.07 -7.50
C SER A 76 3.32 14.31 -8.25
N LYS A 77 3.73 14.14 -9.51
CA LYS A 77 4.03 15.27 -10.41
C LYS A 77 2.77 16.12 -10.68
N GLN A 78 1.60 15.49 -10.73
CA GLN A 78 0.32 16.17 -10.95
C GLN A 78 -0.07 17.06 -9.78
N PHE A 79 0.20 16.64 -8.55
CA PHE A 79 -0.07 17.43 -7.35
C PHE A 79 1.10 18.39 -7.01
N GLY A 80 2.30 18.11 -7.51
CA GLY A 80 3.51 18.87 -7.17
C GLY A 80 4.03 18.62 -5.74
N GLY A 81 3.75 17.46 -5.15
CA GLY A 81 4.18 17.11 -3.80
C GLY A 81 3.77 15.71 -3.37
N THR A 82 3.97 15.42 -2.07
CA THR A 82 3.68 14.13 -1.46
C THR A 82 2.17 13.89 -1.37
N VAL A 83 1.71 12.74 -1.83
CA VAL A 83 0.30 12.30 -1.79
C VAL A 83 0.06 11.13 -0.87
N ALA A 84 1.09 10.35 -0.55
CA ALA A 84 1.00 9.25 0.39
C ALA A 84 2.35 9.02 1.07
N GLY A 85 2.37 8.25 2.12
CA GLY A 85 3.61 7.84 2.75
C GLY A 85 3.42 6.97 3.97
N GLY A 86 4.48 6.25 4.31
CA GLY A 86 4.45 5.24 5.35
C GLY A 86 5.83 4.75 5.76
N GLY A 87 5.85 3.58 6.36
CA GLY A 87 7.09 2.91 6.75
C GLY A 87 6.86 1.64 7.57
N ARG A 88 7.95 0.98 7.91
CA ARG A 88 7.97 -0.23 8.72
C ARG A 88 7.90 0.11 10.22
N TYR A 89 7.09 -0.63 10.97
CA TYR A 89 6.90 -0.42 12.42
C TYR A 89 6.65 -1.75 13.15
N ASP A 90 7.72 -2.45 13.52
CA ASP A 90 7.63 -3.80 14.09
C ASP A 90 7.09 -3.81 15.54
N ASN A 91 7.22 -2.70 16.28
CA ASN A 91 6.87 -2.65 17.69
C ASN A 91 5.47 -2.07 17.96
N LEU A 92 4.80 -1.48 16.97
CA LEU A 92 3.53 -0.82 17.21
C LEU A 92 2.41 -1.82 17.53
N ILE A 93 2.33 -2.90 16.76
CA ILE A 93 1.33 -3.97 16.97
C ILE A 93 1.58 -4.67 18.29
N GLY A 94 2.85 -4.93 18.64
CA GLY A 94 3.26 -5.61 19.86
C GLY A 94 2.82 -4.90 21.15
N ARG A 95 2.62 -3.58 21.11
CA ARG A 95 2.07 -2.84 22.27
C ARG A 95 0.64 -3.27 22.61
N PHE A 96 -0.09 -3.83 21.67
CA PHE A 96 -1.46 -4.30 21.87
C PHE A 96 -1.55 -5.83 22.04
N THR A 97 -0.64 -6.57 21.41
CA THR A 97 -0.68 -8.06 21.39
C THR A 97 0.29 -8.69 22.38
N GLY A 98 1.32 -7.96 22.82
CA GLY A 98 2.42 -8.48 23.65
C GLY A 98 3.55 -9.16 22.86
N ASP A 99 3.38 -9.38 21.55
CA ASP A 99 4.34 -10.04 20.68
C ASP A 99 4.95 -9.06 19.67
N THR A 100 6.21 -9.29 19.25
CA THR A 100 6.80 -8.52 18.15
C THR A 100 6.18 -8.96 16.82
N VAL A 101 5.48 -8.03 16.14
CA VAL A 101 4.82 -8.29 14.87
C VAL A 101 5.37 -7.32 13.82
N PRO A 102 6.21 -7.81 12.87
CA PRO A 102 6.67 -6.97 11.77
C PRO A 102 5.49 -6.44 10.96
N ALA A 103 5.46 -5.14 10.76
CA ALA A 103 4.38 -4.50 10.03
C ALA A 103 4.89 -3.33 9.19
N VAL A 104 4.24 -3.13 8.05
CA VAL A 104 4.39 -1.97 7.16
C VAL A 104 3.02 -1.36 6.97
N GLY A 105 2.95 -0.05 7.01
CA GLY A 105 1.71 0.66 6.73
C GLY A 105 1.95 2.01 6.10
N PHE A 106 0.90 2.55 5.51
CA PHE A 106 0.93 3.86 4.87
C PHE A 106 -0.42 4.55 4.99
N SER A 107 -0.40 5.85 4.78
CA SER A 107 -1.60 6.67 4.63
C SER A 107 -1.59 7.40 3.29
N ILE A 108 -2.78 7.61 2.75
CA ILE A 108 -3.00 8.37 1.52
C ILE A 108 -3.72 9.67 1.89
N GLY A 109 -3.23 10.79 1.37
CA GLY A 109 -3.87 12.09 1.53
C GLY A 109 -5.13 12.18 0.66
N PHE A 110 -6.31 11.96 1.26
CA PHE A 110 -7.58 11.95 0.53
C PHE A 110 -7.79 13.24 -0.27
N GLU A 111 -7.64 14.40 0.36
CA GLU A 111 -7.85 15.69 -0.30
C GLU A 111 -6.89 15.90 -1.46
N ARG A 112 -5.64 15.42 -1.33
CA ARG A 112 -4.62 15.54 -2.38
C ARG A 112 -4.97 14.69 -3.60
N ILE A 113 -5.41 13.46 -3.37
CA ILE A 113 -5.89 12.58 -4.46
C ILE A 113 -7.16 13.14 -5.07
N PHE A 114 -8.10 13.65 -4.26
CA PHE A 114 -9.33 14.26 -4.74
C PHE A 114 -9.03 15.48 -5.63
N SER A 115 -8.09 16.34 -5.25
CA SER A 115 -7.65 17.46 -6.09
C SER A 115 -7.09 17.00 -7.43
N ILE A 116 -6.21 15.98 -7.43
CA ILE A 116 -5.67 15.40 -8.68
C ILE A 116 -6.79 14.91 -9.60
N VAL A 117 -7.74 14.15 -9.05
CA VAL A 117 -8.87 13.60 -9.81
C VAL A 117 -9.73 14.71 -10.41
N THR A 118 -10.04 15.73 -9.61
CA THR A 118 -10.93 16.82 -10.00
C THR A 118 -10.28 17.75 -11.02
N GLU A 119 -9.04 18.19 -10.75
CA GLU A 119 -8.33 19.15 -11.62
C GLU A 119 -7.94 18.56 -12.96
N ASN A 120 -7.70 17.25 -13.02
CA ASN A 120 -7.38 16.56 -14.27
C ASN A 120 -8.61 15.96 -14.97
N ASN A 121 -9.82 16.21 -14.46
CA ASN A 121 -11.07 15.63 -14.99
C ASN A 121 -10.97 14.11 -15.17
N ILE A 122 -10.27 13.44 -14.25
CA ILE A 122 -10.15 11.98 -14.28
C ILE A 122 -11.54 11.43 -14.03
N GLN A 123 -12.13 10.84 -15.06
CA GLN A 123 -13.39 10.11 -14.90
C GLN A 123 -13.10 8.87 -14.07
N LEU A 124 -13.54 8.91 -12.81
CA LEU A 124 -13.66 7.69 -12.02
C LEU A 124 -14.62 6.80 -12.83
N ALA A 125 -14.18 5.61 -13.18
CA ALA A 125 -15.01 4.64 -13.86
C ALA A 125 -16.38 4.67 -13.15
N GLY A 126 -17.45 4.91 -13.91
CA GLY A 126 -18.81 4.94 -13.37
C GLY A 126 -19.00 3.68 -12.57
N SER A 127 -19.86 3.68 -11.55
CA SER A 127 -20.01 2.58 -10.60
C SER A 127 -19.96 1.25 -11.34
N ARG A 128 -18.86 0.52 -11.17
CA ARG A 128 -18.71 -0.80 -11.79
C ARG A 128 -19.90 -1.63 -11.33
N ARG A 129 -20.36 -2.52 -12.19
CA ARG A 129 -21.44 -3.44 -11.86
C ARG A 129 -21.09 -4.17 -10.55
N LYS A 130 -21.95 -4.11 -9.56
CA LYS A 130 -21.76 -4.76 -8.26
C LYS A 130 -22.31 -6.17 -8.31
N VAL A 131 -21.47 -7.16 -8.15
CA VAL A 131 -21.84 -8.57 -8.16
C VAL A 131 -21.59 -9.18 -6.78
N ALA A 132 -22.62 -9.81 -6.20
CA ALA A 132 -22.48 -10.62 -4.99
C ALA A 132 -22.44 -12.09 -5.37
N ILE A 133 -21.45 -12.84 -4.92
CA ILE A 133 -21.39 -14.29 -5.04
C ILE A 133 -21.66 -14.90 -3.66
N LEU A 134 -22.84 -15.49 -3.51
CA LEU A 134 -23.20 -16.25 -2.33
C LEU A 134 -22.73 -17.68 -2.52
N HIS A 135 -21.96 -18.20 -1.59
CA HIS A 135 -21.42 -19.57 -1.71
C HIS A 135 -21.52 -20.35 -0.42
N SER A 136 -21.61 -21.69 -0.53
CA SER A 136 -21.39 -22.56 0.62
C SER A 136 -19.90 -22.58 1.01
N PRO A 137 -19.55 -22.90 2.25
CA PRO A 137 -18.14 -23.02 2.66
C PRO A 137 -17.34 -24.01 1.80
N GLU A 138 -17.97 -25.07 1.33
CA GLU A 138 -17.36 -26.13 0.51
C GLU A 138 -17.07 -25.64 -0.93
N ALA A 139 -17.85 -24.69 -1.41
CA ALA A 139 -17.74 -24.16 -2.77
C ALA A 139 -16.87 -22.88 -2.89
N ILE A 140 -16.07 -22.58 -1.87
CA ILE A 140 -15.25 -21.35 -1.83
C ILE A 140 -14.28 -21.24 -3.01
N LEU A 141 -13.65 -22.32 -3.44
CA LEU A 141 -12.70 -22.30 -4.56
C LEU A 141 -13.39 -21.98 -5.88
N GLU A 142 -14.59 -22.53 -6.10
CA GLU A 142 -15.42 -22.22 -7.26
C GLU A 142 -15.88 -20.75 -7.24
N ALA A 143 -16.25 -20.26 -6.06
CA ALA A 143 -16.63 -18.85 -5.88
C ALA A 143 -15.46 -17.89 -6.15
N ILE A 144 -14.24 -18.22 -5.73
CA ILE A 144 -13.03 -17.44 -6.04
C ILE A 144 -12.77 -17.45 -7.55
N ALA A 145 -12.78 -18.61 -8.20
CA ALA A 145 -12.57 -18.69 -9.64
C ALA A 145 -13.58 -17.83 -10.41
N LYS A 146 -14.86 -17.88 -9.99
CA LYS A 146 -15.91 -17.03 -10.59
C LYS A 146 -15.71 -15.55 -10.31
N SER A 147 -15.21 -15.20 -9.13
CA SER A 147 -14.83 -13.82 -8.79
C SER A 147 -13.73 -13.30 -9.72
N ASP A 148 -12.68 -14.09 -9.94
CA ASP A 148 -11.54 -13.72 -10.78
C ASP A 148 -11.98 -13.45 -12.23
N GLU A 149 -12.90 -14.25 -12.76
CA GLU A 149 -13.49 -14.03 -14.10
C GLU A 149 -14.24 -12.68 -14.20
N LEU A 150 -14.91 -12.27 -13.12
CA LEU A 150 -15.79 -11.09 -13.13
C LEU A 150 -15.08 -9.79 -12.71
N GLN A 151 -13.94 -9.88 -12.00
CA GLN A 151 -13.22 -8.72 -11.47
C GLN A 151 -12.74 -7.74 -12.54
N ALA A 152 -12.55 -8.19 -13.78
CA ALA A 152 -12.16 -7.30 -14.87
C ALA A 152 -13.22 -6.20 -15.14
N GLU A 153 -14.52 -6.51 -14.99
CA GLU A 153 -15.62 -5.62 -15.35
C GLU A 153 -16.56 -5.25 -14.19
N SER A 154 -16.42 -5.91 -13.03
CA SER A 154 -17.35 -5.79 -11.92
C SER A 154 -16.64 -5.68 -10.58
N ASP A 155 -17.30 -5.05 -9.61
CA ASP A 155 -16.92 -5.08 -8.19
C ASP A 155 -17.56 -6.31 -7.54
N VAL A 156 -16.76 -7.34 -7.28
CA VAL A 156 -17.25 -8.62 -6.80
C VAL A 156 -17.10 -8.75 -5.29
N THR A 157 -18.16 -9.19 -4.62
CA THR A 157 -18.16 -9.48 -3.17
C THR A 157 -18.53 -10.94 -2.92
N LEU A 158 -17.65 -11.68 -2.24
CA LEU A 158 -17.92 -13.05 -1.81
C LEU A 158 -18.66 -13.05 -0.46
N ILE A 159 -19.75 -13.80 -0.36
CA ILE A 159 -20.58 -13.89 0.84
C ILE A 159 -20.80 -15.36 1.19
N ALA A 160 -20.15 -15.83 2.26
CA ALA A 160 -20.33 -17.20 2.72
C ALA A 160 -21.69 -17.41 3.41
N ALA A 161 -22.37 -18.49 3.06
CA ALA A 161 -23.64 -18.91 3.66
C ALA A 161 -23.61 -20.39 4.02
N ALA A 162 -23.53 -20.71 5.31
CA ALA A 162 -23.39 -22.08 5.80
C ALA A 162 -24.66 -22.97 5.63
N ASN A 163 -25.79 -22.41 5.27
CA ASN A 163 -27.02 -23.13 5.03
C ASN A 163 -28.02 -22.24 4.25
N ARG A 164 -29.08 -22.88 3.74
CA ARG A 164 -30.11 -22.21 2.93
C ARG A 164 -30.74 -21.00 3.60
N LYS A 165 -31.05 -21.07 4.91
CA LYS A 165 -31.65 -19.95 5.65
C LYS A 165 -30.70 -18.74 5.71
N LYS A 166 -29.39 -18.96 5.90
CA LYS A 166 -28.39 -17.89 5.86
C LYS A 166 -28.21 -17.34 4.45
N ALA A 167 -28.28 -18.22 3.42
CA ALA A 167 -28.22 -17.80 2.02
C ALA A 167 -29.39 -16.89 1.64
N ASP A 168 -30.62 -17.21 2.05
CA ASP A 168 -31.81 -16.40 1.77
C ASP A 168 -31.72 -15.03 2.47
N LYS A 169 -31.20 -14.99 3.70
CA LYS A 169 -30.95 -13.73 4.42
C LYS A 169 -29.87 -12.90 3.74
N ALA A 170 -28.77 -13.52 3.31
CA ALA A 170 -27.68 -12.86 2.60
C ALA A 170 -28.16 -12.33 1.24
N TYR A 171 -28.95 -13.09 0.51
CA TYR A 171 -29.57 -12.67 -0.75
C TYR A 171 -30.43 -11.41 -0.56
N SER A 172 -31.32 -11.44 0.42
CA SER A 172 -32.18 -10.29 0.73
C SER A 172 -31.39 -9.04 1.10
N LYS A 173 -30.32 -9.22 1.88
CA LYS A 173 -29.40 -8.14 2.27
C LYS A 173 -28.64 -7.59 1.07
N ALA A 174 -28.08 -8.45 0.22
CA ALA A 174 -27.37 -8.02 -0.98
C ALA A 174 -28.28 -7.24 -1.92
N LYS A 175 -29.56 -7.67 -2.10
CA LYS A 175 -30.55 -6.95 -2.86
C LYS A 175 -30.83 -5.56 -2.30
N GLN A 176 -30.94 -5.43 -0.98
CA GLN A 176 -31.13 -4.13 -0.31
C GLN A 176 -29.87 -3.22 -0.42
N GLN A 177 -28.70 -3.79 -0.52
CA GLN A 177 -27.41 -3.08 -0.68
C GLN A 177 -27.16 -2.62 -2.11
N GLY A 178 -28.06 -2.90 -3.05
CA GLY A 178 -27.96 -2.43 -4.42
C GLY A 178 -26.93 -3.19 -5.26
N PHE A 179 -26.75 -4.49 -5.03
CA PHE A 179 -26.00 -5.34 -5.97
C PHE A 179 -26.83 -5.52 -7.25
N ASP A 180 -26.18 -5.35 -8.38
CA ASP A 180 -26.79 -5.47 -9.71
C ASP A 180 -27.05 -6.93 -10.07
N GLU A 181 -26.20 -7.83 -9.58
CA GLU A 181 -26.32 -9.27 -9.77
C GLU A 181 -25.97 -10.04 -8.50
N ILE A 182 -26.66 -11.16 -8.28
CA ILE A 182 -26.40 -12.07 -7.16
C ILE A 182 -26.31 -13.49 -7.71
N ILE A 183 -25.11 -14.06 -7.64
CA ILE A 183 -24.78 -15.43 -8.08
C ILE A 183 -24.80 -16.35 -6.87
N LYS A 184 -25.28 -17.58 -7.03
CA LYS A 184 -25.27 -18.61 -5.98
C LYS A 184 -24.41 -19.78 -6.42
N ILE A 185 -23.50 -20.23 -5.54
CA ILE A 185 -22.58 -21.34 -5.81
C ILE A 185 -22.63 -22.32 -4.63
N GLY A 186 -22.98 -23.56 -4.89
CA GLY A 186 -23.05 -24.61 -3.87
C GLY A 186 -24.15 -24.42 -2.80
N LEU A 187 -25.22 -23.68 -3.09
CA LEU A 187 -26.29 -23.34 -2.14
C LEU A 187 -27.64 -23.94 -2.55
#